data_623b0477e7ddc3a133f1cf3f0532309e
#
_entry.id   623b0477e7ddc3a133f1cf3f0532309e
#
_cell.length_a   1.000
_cell.length_b   1.000
_cell.length_c   1.000
_cell.angle_alpha   90.00
_cell.angle_beta   90.00
_cell.angle_gamma   90.00
#
_symmetry.space_group_name_H-M   'P 1'
#
loop_
_entity.id
_entity.type
_entity.pdbx_description
1 polymer ?
#
loop_
_entity_poly.entity_id
_entity_poly.type
_entity_poly.pdbx_seq_one_letter_code
_entity_poly.pdbx_strand_id
1 'polypeptide(L)'
;LGCTETCPSALFASEPGGFAGLLGVPVPGLELKLTPVAGKLEARYRGKNVFPGYWRQPELTARAFDEEGFYCTGDALRFVDVTNPNKGMIFDGRIAEDFKLNTGTWVHVGLLRSQMIAAGHGLVQDVVITGHDNEFIGAIVIPGLDSCRKIAGLSGSTLEVLVSHPAVRHELQKILNELAGKSTGSATLIERAVFADFTLSLDRGEITDKGSINQKMIIQNHPEVVARLYATEIDESIV
;
A
#
# COMPACT_ATOMS: atom_id res chain seq x y z
N LEU A 1 14.15 -4.07 6.08
CA LEU A 1 12.83 -4.70 6.24
C LEU A 1 12.85 -5.64 7.41
N GLY A 2 11.74 -5.68 8.14
CA GLY A 2 11.49 -6.64 9.21
C GLY A 2 10.13 -6.41 9.84
N CYS A 3 9.75 -7.32 10.71
CA CYS A 3 8.50 -7.29 11.45
C CYS A 3 8.72 -7.81 12.88
N THR A 4 7.71 -7.79 13.71
CA THR A 4 7.77 -8.33 15.08
C THR A 4 8.18 -9.79 15.07
N GLU A 5 7.69 -10.55 14.11
CA GLU A 5 7.94 -11.97 13.92
C GLU A 5 9.39 -12.29 13.50
N THR A 6 10.18 -11.30 13.08
CA THR A 6 11.60 -11.44 12.71
C THR A 6 12.57 -10.77 13.69
N CYS A 7 12.11 -10.31 14.84
CA CYS A 7 12.84 -9.78 16.01
C CYS A 7 13.95 -8.72 15.74
N PRO A 8 13.69 -7.59 15.17
CA PRO A 8 12.75 -7.18 14.15
C PRO A 8 13.33 -7.23 12.72
N SER A 9 14.56 -7.72 12.53
CA SER A 9 15.33 -7.56 11.29
C SER A 9 15.29 -8.81 10.41
N ALA A 10 14.91 -8.63 9.15
CA ALA A 10 14.96 -9.68 8.12
C ALA A 10 15.95 -9.34 7.00
N LEU A 11 15.84 -8.15 6.42
CA LEU A 11 16.69 -7.70 5.32
C LEU A 11 17.36 -6.38 5.69
N PHE A 12 18.63 -6.23 5.30
CA PHE A 12 19.42 -5.06 5.61
C PHE A 12 20.23 -4.60 4.39
N ALA A 13 20.17 -3.30 4.10
CA ALA A 13 21.02 -2.66 3.11
C ALA A 13 22.24 -2.09 3.85
N SER A 14 23.38 -2.74 3.75
CA SER A 14 24.63 -2.38 4.43
C SER A 14 25.64 -1.68 3.55
N GLU A 15 25.48 -1.77 2.22
CA GLU A 15 26.45 -1.19 1.29
C GLU A 15 26.16 0.27 0.98
N PRO A 16 27.21 1.11 0.81
CA PRO A 16 27.06 2.47 0.34
C PRO A 16 26.40 2.54 -1.05
N GLY A 17 25.67 3.61 -1.33
CA GLY A 17 25.02 3.84 -2.63
C GLY A 17 23.62 3.23 -2.76
N GLY A 18 22.97 2.94 -1.63
CA GLY A 18 21.57 2.53 -1.61
C GLY A 18 20.63 3.60 -2.18
N PHE A 19 19.46 3.19 -2.63
CA PHE A 19 18.40 4.05 -3.14
C PHE A 19 17.10 3.82 -2.36
N ALA A 20 16.16 4.74 -2.45
CA ALA A 20 14.87 4.62 -1.77
C ALA A 20 14.12 3.36 -2.24
N GLY A 21 13.70 2.51 -1.29
CA GLY A 21 13.05 1.23 -1.55
C GLY A 21 13.97 0.00 -1.56
N LEU A 22 15.30 0.18 -1.55
CA LEU A 22 16.23 -0.92 -1.38
C LEU A 22 16.10 -1.50 0.04
N LEU A 23 15.83 -2.80 0.12
CA LEU A 23 15.74 -3.54 1.38
C LEU A 23 17.05 -4.22 1.77
N GLY A 24 17.91 -4.47 0.78
CA GLY A 24 19.17 -5.18 0.96
C GLY A 24 19.03 -6.69 0.90
N VAL A 25 19.90 -7.38 1.62
CA VAL A 25 20.02 -8.85 1.66
C VAL A 25 19.59 -9.40 3.02
N PRO A 26 19.30 -10.72 3.15
CA PRO A 26 19.01 -11.33 4.43
C PRO A 26 20.11 -11.11 5.48
N VAL A 27 19.70 -10.84 6.72
CA VAL A 27 20.66 -10.76 7.82
C VAL A 27 21.38 -12.10 8.03
N PRO A 28 22.60 -12.12 8.56
CA PRO A 28 23.34 -13.36 8.80
C PRO A 28 22.57 -14.38 9.63
N GLY A 29 22.45 -15.62 9.12
CA GLY A 29 21.72 -16.69 9.78
C GLY A 29 20.21 -16.73 9.53
N LEU A 30 19.68 -15.83 8.70
CA LEU A 30 18.32 -15.88 8.19
C LEU A 30 18.30 -16.49 6.79
N GLU A 31 17.49 -17.51 6.60
CA GLU A 31 17.17 -18.05 5.29
C GLU A 31 15.97 -17.32 4.70
N LEU A 32 16.09 -16.87 3.44
CA LEU A 32 15.01 -16.29 2.66
C LEU A 32 14.61 -17.26 1.56
N LYS A 33 13.34 -17.66 1.55
CA LYS A 33 12.71 -18.39 0.43
C LYS A 33 11.73 -17.44 -0.27
N LEU A 34 11.83 -17.35 -1.59
CA LEU A 34 10.89 -16.62 -2.43
C LEU A 34 9.93 -17.62 -3.08
N THR A 35 8.66 -17.54 -2.71
CA THR A 35 7.62 -18.47 -3.18
C THR A 35 6.65 -17.74 -4.11
N PRO A 36 6.42 -18.25 -5.35
CA PRO A 36 5.42 -17.66 -6.24
C PRO A 36 4.01 -17.75 -5.65
N VAL A 37 3.37 -16.60 -5.44
CA VAL A 37 1.99 -16.47 -4.96
C VAL A 37 1.33 -15.32 -5.72
N ALA A 38 0.19 -15.59 -6.36
CA ALA A 38 -0.61 -14.60 -7.07
C ALA A 38 0.19 -13.71 -8.06
N GLY A 39 1.20 -14.31 -8.73
CA GLY A 39 2.04 -13.60 -9.71
C GLY A 39 3.21 -12.81 -9.12
N LYS A 40 3.38 -12.82 -7.81
CA LYS A 40 4.50 -12.21 -7.08
C LYS A 40 5.35 -13.25 -6.35
N LEU A 41 6.47 -12.82 -5.79
CA LEU A 41 7.35 -13.65 -4.99
C LEU A 41 7.18 -13.30 -3.51
N GLU A 42 6.44 -14.14 -2.77
CA GLU A 42 6.29 -14.00 -1.32
C GLU A 42 7.62 -14.27 -0.62
N ALA A 43 8.02 -13.36 0.26
CA ALA A 43 9.13 -13.58 1.15
C ALA A 43 8.73 -14.49 2.29
N ARG A 44 9.46 -15.58 2.48
CA ARG A 44 9.33 -16.50 3.62
C ARG A 44 10.65 -16.62 4.33
N TYR A 45 10.61 -16.60 5.66
CA TYR A 45 11.80 -16.55 6.48
C TYR A 45 11.93 -17.76 7.41
N ARG A 46 13.16 -18.28 7.56
CA ARG A 46 13.52 -19.27 8.56
C ARG A 46 14.85 -18.90 9.21
N GLY A 47 14.91 -18.89 10.54
CA GLY A 47 16.13 -18.53 11.26
C GLY A 47 15.88 -18.38 12.75
N LYS A 48 16.97 -18.18 13.50
CA LYS A 48 16.90 -18.04 14.96
C LYS A 48 16.21 -16.75 15.43
N ASN A 49 16.12 -15.75 14.55
CA ASN A 49 15.44 -14.50 14.79
C ASN A 49 13.96 -14.54 14.39
N VAL A 50 13.49 -15.65 13.81
CA VAL A 50 12.07 -15.85 13.53
C VAL A 50 11.38 -16.36 14.80
N PHE A 51 10.26 -15.75 15.16
CA PHE A 51 9.49 -16.10 16.36
C PHE A 51 9.01 -17.57 16.30
N PRO A 52 8.77 -18.22 17.46
CA PRO A 52 8.30 -19.61 17.49
C PRO A 52 6.78 -19.74 17.26
N GLY A 53 6.04 -18.65 17.31
CA GLY A 53 4.60 -18.63 17.13
C GLY A 53 3.88 -17.58 17.98
N TYR A 54 2.59 -17.46 17.79
CA TYR A 54 1.72 -16.53 18.53
C TYR A 54 1.30 -17.13 19.88
N TRP A 55 1.45 -16.34 20.93
CA TRP A 55 1.14 -16.78 22.30
C TRP A 55 -0.32 -17.22 22.44
N ARG A 56 -0.53 -18.46 22.91
CA ARG A 56 -1.85 -19.07 23.09
C ARG A 56 -2.74 -19.10 21.84
N GLN A 57 -2.14 -19.05 20.64
CA GLN A 57 -2.86 -19.10 19.37
C GLN A 57 -2.27 -20.16 18.43
N PRO A 58 -2.45 -21.46 18.75
CA PRO A 58 -1.82 -22.54 17.98
C PRO A 58 -2.31 -22.59 16.53
N GLU A 59 -3.58 -22.32 16.28
CA GLU A 59 -4.13 -22.34 14.92
C GLU A 59 -3.57 -21.19 14.06
N LEU A 60 -3.43 -20.00 14.63
CA LEU A 60 -2.82 -18.85 13.94
C LEU A 60 -1.34 -19.14 13.67
N THR A 61 -0.65 -19.74 14.65
CA THR A 61 0.74 -20.17 14.49
C THR A 61 0.90 -21.19 13.36
N ALA A 62 0.05 -22.20 13.32
CA ALA A 62 0.08 -23.23 12.27
C ALA A 62 -0.13 -22.64 10.86
N ARG A 63 -0.96 -21.61 10.73
CA ARG A 63 -1.20 -20.91 9.45
C ARG A 63 -0.07 -19.95 9.05
N ALA A 64 0.74 -19.53 10.01
CA ALA A 64 1.83 -18.58 9.78
C ALA A 64 3.09 -19.23 9.20
N PHE A 65 3.19 -20.55 9.23
CA PHE A 65 4.36 -21.28 8.74
C PHE A 65 3.97 -22.25 7.62
N ASP A 66 4.86 -22.41 6.65
CA ASP A 66 4.70 -23.46 5.63
C ASP A 66 5.21 -24.82 6.13
N GLU A 67 5.01 -25.85 5.30
CA GLU A 67 5.39 -27.24 5.63
C GLU A 67 6.90 -27.43 5.88
N GLU A 68 7.74 -26.52 5.35
CA GLU A 68 9.19 -26.54 5.57
C GLU A 68 9.62 -25.70 6.78
N GLY A 69 8.67 -25.11 7.52
CA GLY A 69 8.92 -24.28 8.71
C GLY A 69 9.38 -22.85 8.38
N PHE A 70 9.13 -22.35 7.20
CA PHE A 70 9.33 -20.93 6.88
C PHE A 70 8.11 -20.11 7.29
N TYR A 71 8.35 -19.00 7.99
CA TYR A 71 7.33 -18.01 8.30
C TYR A 71 6.86 -17.30 7.01
N CYS A 72 5.58 -17.36 6.74
CA CYS A 72 4.92 -16.75 5.59
C CYS A 72 4.56 -15.30 5.92
N THR A 73 5.23 -14.33 5.31
CA THR A 73 5.06 -12.92 5.68
C THR A 73 3.86 -12.24 5.03
N GLY A 74 3.41 -12.75 3.88
CA GLY A 74 2.46 -12.07 3.00
C GLY A 74 3.05 -10.85 2.27
N ASP A 75 4.33 -10.54 2.49
CA ASP A 75 5.04 -9.46 1.80
C ASP A 75 5.69 -10.00 0.53
N ALA A 76 5.50 -9.32 -0.58
CA ALA A 76 6.15 -9.63 -1.84
C ALA A 76 7.47 -8.88 -1.99
N LEU A 77 8.47 -9.56 -2.54
CA LEU A 77 9.77 -9.00 -2.85
C LEU A 77 10.13 -9.27 -4.31
N ARG A 78 10.95 -8.40 -4.88
CA ARG A 78 11.61 -8.63 -6.18
C ARG A 78 13.08 -8.34 -6.08
N PHE A 79 13.87 -9.01 -6.90
CA PHE A 79 15.31 -8.72 -6.98
C PHE A 79 15.56 -7.35 -7.59
N VAL A 80 16.58 -6.64 -7.06
CA VAL A 80 17.15 -5.46 -7.76
C VAL A 80 17.70 -5.91 -9.11
N ASP A 81 18.37 -7.06 -9.12
CA ASP A 81 18.96 -7.67 -10.31
C ASP A 81 18.86 -9.19 -10.17
N VAL A 82 18.07 -9.83 -11.03
CA VAL A 82 17.88 -11.30 -11.02
C VAL A 82 19.15 -12.08 -11.32
N THR A 83 20.13 -11.46 -12.01
CA THR A 83 21.42 -12.08 -12.32
C THR A 83 22.44 -11.94 -11.19
N ASN A 84 22.19 -11.03 -10.25
CA ASN A 84 23.04 -10.79 -9.08
C ASN A 84 22.21 -10.57 -7.81
N PRO A 85 21.81 -11.64 -7.11
CA PRO A 85 21.01 -11.55 -5.88
C PRO A 85 21.67 -10.73 -4.77
N ASN A 86 22.99 -10.59 -4.77
CA ASN A 86 23.71 -9.79 -3.77
C ASN A 86 23.45 -8.29 -3.87
N LYS A 87 22.86 -7.81 -4.97
CA LYS A 87 22.36 -6.43 -5.07
C LYS A 87 21.12 -6.18 -4.19
N GLY A 88 20.55 -7.23 -3.62
CA GLY A 88 19.46 -7.16 -2.68
C GLY A 88 18.08 -7.16 -3.32
N MET A 89 17.09 -6.86 -2.48
CA MET A 89 15.67 -6.95 -2.75
C MET A 89 15.02 -5.59 -2.68
N ILE A 90 13.88 -5.45 -3.37
CA ILE A 90 12.97 -4.30 -3.31
C ILE A 90 11.61 -4.81 -2.84
N PHE A 91 10.92 -4.02 -2.02
CA PHE A 91 9.55 -4.32 -1.60
C PHE A 91 8.57 -4.21 -2.79
N ASP A 92 7.74 -5.22 -2.96
CA ASP A 92 6.78 -5.33 -4.07
C ASP A 92 5.32 -5.38 -3.59
N GLY A 93 5.06 -4.83 -2.40
CA GLY A 93 3.74 -4.73 -1.81
C GLY A 93 3.32 -5.95 -1.00
N ARG A 94 2.10 -5.93 -0.49
CA ARG A 94 1.47 -7.04 0.22
C ARG A 94 0.61 -7.86 -0.72
N ILE A 95 0.80 -9.17 -0.71
CA ILE A 95 0.06 -10.10 -1.58
C ILE A 95 -1.45 -10.03 -1.32
N ALA A 96 -1.84 -9.92 -0.05
CA ALA A 96 -3.25 -9.86 0.34
C ALA A 96 -3.97 -8.55 -0.03
N GLU A 97 -3.23 -7.53 -0.45
CA GLU A 97 -3.80 -6.24 -0.89
C GLU A 97 -4.05 -6.21 -2.40
N ASP A 98 -3.34 -7.04 -3.17
CA ASP A 98 -3.53 -7.11 -4.63
C ASP A 98 -4.89 -7.77 -4.96
N PHE A 99 -5.52 -7.28 -6.02
CA PHE A 99 -6.83 -7.76 -6.44
C PHE A 99 -6.95 -7.86 -7.97
N LYS A 100 -8.08 -8.41 -8.44
CA LYS A 100 -8.45 -8.40 -9.86
C LYS A 100 -9.60 -7.44 -10.10
N LEU A 101 -9.54 -6.75 -11.22
CA LEU A 101 -10.70 -6.10 -11.83
C LEU A 101 -11.68 -7.16 -12.36
N ASN A 102 -12.93 -6.79 -12.63
CA ASN A 102 -13.91 -7.66 -13.26
C ASN A 102 -13.46 -8.17 -14.65
N THR A 103 -12.58 -7.45 -15.33
CA THR A 103 -11.91 -7.84 -16.57
C THR A 103 -10.89 -8.97 -16.39
N GLY A 104 -10.59 -9.38 -15.15
CA GLY A 104 -9.54 -10.34 -14.82
C GLY A 104 -8.13 -9.75 -14.71
N THR A 105 -7.98 -8.46 -14.95
CA THR A 105 -6.68 -7.76 -14.85
C THR A 105 -6.20 -7.68 -13.41
N TRP A 106 -4.98 -8.13 -13.12
CA TRP A 106 -4.34 -7.98 -11.82
C TRP A 106 -3.90 -6.55 -11.56
N VAL A 107 -4.22 -6.04 -10.37
CA VAL A 107 -3.82 -4.72 -9.87
C VAL A 107 -2.83 -4.89 -8.73
N HIS A 108 -1.65 -4.31 -8.88
CA HIS A 108 -0.59 -4.31 -7.87
C HIS A 108 -0.70 -3.05 -7.00
N VAL A 109 -1.40 -3.18 -5.89
CA VAL A 109 -1.77 -2.07 -5.00
C VAL A 109 -0.56 -1.32 -4.46
N GLY A 110 0.47 -2.03 -4.01
CA GLY A 110 1.67 -1.42 -3.43
C GLY A 110 2.40 -0.48 -4.40
N LEU A 111 2.44 -0.82 -5.68
CA LEU A 111 3.06 0.02 -6.72
C LEU A 111 2.27 1.31 -6.92
N LEU A 112 0.96 1.21 -7.13
CA LEU A 112 0.08 2.37 -7.35
C LEU A 112 0.08 3.30 -6.14
N ARG A 113 -0.01 2.74 -4.93
CA ARG A 113 0.07 3.48 -3.69
C ARG A 113 1.38 4.29 -3.61
N SER A 114 2.51 3.65 -3.87
CA SER A 114 3.82 4.32 -3.85
C SER A 114 3.92 5.43 -4.89
N GLN A 115 3.39 5.22 -6.10
CA GLN A 115 3.36 6.21 -7.15
C GLN A 115 2.49 7.42 -6.80
N MET A 116 1.28 7.19 -6.24
CA MET A 116 0.38 8.25 -5.79
C MET A 116 1.01 9.10 -4.68
N ILE A 117 1.62 8.47 -3.67
CA ILE A 117 2.28 9.18 -2.56
C ILE A 117 3.44 10.02 -3.09
N ALA A 118 4.27 9.45 -3.97
CA ALA A 118 5.42 10.16 -4.54
C ALA A 118 4.99 11.35 -5.40
N ALA A 119 3.99 11.19 -6.28
CA ALA A 119 3.47 12.26 -7.12
C ALA A 119 2.70 13.33 -6.32
N GLY A 120 2.18 12.95 -5.16
CA GLY A 120 1.36 13.80 -4.30
C GLY A 120 2.10 14.92 -3.58
N HIS A 121 3.44 14.90 -3.52
CA HIS A 121 4.29 15.94 -2.91
C HIS A 121 3.77 16.45 -1.55
N GLY A 122 3.23 15.54 -0.72
CA GLY A 122 2.66 15.82 0.59
C GLY A 122 1.16 16.18 0.60
N LEU A 123 0.52 16.39 -0.55
CA LEU A 123 -0.95 16.47 -0.65
C LEU A 123 -1.57 15.09 -0.42
N VAL A 124 -0.97 14.05 -0.96
CA VAL A 124 -1.32 12.66 -0.73
C VAL A 124 -0.46 12.13 0.42
N GLN A 125 -1.02 12.03 1.61
CA GLN A 125 -0.34 11.42 2.76
C GLN A 125 -0.31 9.91 2.64
N ASP A 126 -1.41 9.33 2.19
CA ASP A 126 -1.56 7.90 1.90
C ASP A 126 -2.73 7.70 0.92
N VAL A 127 -2.92 6.48 0.43
CA VAL A 127 -4.03 6.18 -0.49
C VAL A 127 -4.49 4.73 -0.34
N VAL A 128 -5.79 4.53 -0.40
CA VAL A 128 -6.45 3.23 -0.50
C VAL A 128 -6.80 2.99 -1.97
N ILE A 129 -6.25 1.96 -2.56
CA ILE A 129 -6.55 1.57 -3.94
C ILE A 129 -7.75 0.62 -3.94
N THR A 130 -8.75 0.94 -4.72
CA THR A 130 -10.00 0.18 -4.85
C THR A 130 -10.18 -0.31 -6.28
N GLY A 131 -11.07 -1.27 -6.50
CA GLY A 131 -11.34 -1.80 -7.85
C GLY A 131 -11.65 -3.29 -7.90
N HIS A 132 -11.58 -3.99 -6.74
CA HIS A 132 -11.93 -5.41 -6.69
C HIS A 132 -13.33 -5.63 -7.27
N ASP A 133 -13.43 -6.49 -8.29
CA ASP A 133 -14.66 -6.79 -9.03
C ASP A 133 -15.33 -5.57 -9.72
N ASN A 134 -14.61 -4.45 -9.86
CA ASN A 134 -15.06 -3.28 -10.63
C ASN A 134 -14.34 -3.19 -11.99
N GLU A 135 -14.82 -2.30 -12.86
CA GLU A 135 -14.30 -2.15 -14.23
C GLU A 135 -12.96 -1.42 -14.29
N PHE A 136 -12.70 -0.54 -13.32
CA PHE A 136 -11.53 0.33 -13.26
C PHE A 136 -11.00 0.48 -11.83
N ILE A 137 -9.81 1.07 -11.71
CA ILE A 137 -9.17 1.38 -10.43
C ILE A 137 -9.64 2.73 -9.93
N GLY A 138 -10.16 2.74 -8.70
CA GLY A 138 -10.45 3.95 -7.93
C GLY A 138 -9.44 4.17 -6.81
N ALA A 139 -9.38 5.38 -6.27
CA ALA A 139 -8.52 5.73 -5.16
C ALA A 139 -9.25 6.57 -4.10
N ILE A 140 -9.12 6.18 -2.82
CA ILE A 140 -9.50 7.03 -1.69
C ILE A 140 -8.22 7.65 -1.14
N VAL A 141 -8.07 8.95 -1.28
CA VAL A 141 -6.86 9.70 -0.94
C VAL A 141 -6.95 10.18 0.50
N ILE A 142 -6.00 9.78 1.33
CA ILE A 142 -5.82 10.33 2.66
C ILE A 142 -5.02 11.63 2.52
N PRO A 143 -5.62 12.80 2.80
CA PRO A 143 -5.00 14.08 2.53
C PRO A 143 -3.93 14.46 3.54
N GLY A 144 -2.86 15.08 3.08
CA GLY A 144 -1.91 15.78 3.92
C GLY A 144 -2.47 17.16 4.31
N LEU A 145 -3.01 17.29 5.51
CA LEU A 145 -3.76 18.48 5.94
C LEU A 145 -2.97 19.78 5.83
N ASP A 146 -1.68 19.76 6.13
CA ASP A 146 -0.85 20.95 6.04
C ASP A 146 -0.66 21.41 4.58
N SER A 147 -0.53 20.47 3.66
CA SER A 147 -0.50 20.77 2.23
C SER A 147 -1.84 21.29 1.73
N CYS A 148 -2.95 20.69 2.17
CA CYS A 148 -4.30 21.19 1.84
C CYS A 148 -4.50 22.63 2.33
N ARG A 149 -4.14 22.93 3.58
CA ARG A 149 -4.21 24.29 4.14
C ARG A 149 -3.41 25.31 3.33
N LYS A 150 -2.20 24.91 2.95
CA LYS A 150 -1.29 25.75 2.16
C LYS A 150 -1.84 26.04 0.75
N ILE A 151 -2.38 25.01 0.09
CA ILE A 151 -2.97 25.14 -1.26
C ILE A 151 -4.26 25.97 -1.21
N ALA A 152 -5.13 25.73 -0.22
CA ALA A 152 -6.38 26.46 -0.04
C ALA A 152 -6.19 27.89 0.48
N GLY A 153 -5.02 28.22 1.05
CA GLY A 153 -4.81 29.50 1.75
C GLY A 153 -5.62 29.64 3.03
N LEU A 154 -6.03 28.52 3.64
CA LEU A 154 -6.93 28.46 4.80
C LEU A 154 -6.18 27.90 6.00
N SER A 155 -6.23 28.60 7.14
CA SER A 155 -5.71 28.10 8.42
C SER A 155 -6.89 27.77 9.36
N GLY A 156 -6.80 26.63 10.06
CA GLY A 156 -7.79 26.23 11.06
C GLY A 156 -9.12 25.66 10.51
N SER A 157 -9.21 25.38 9.21
CA SER A 157 -10.39 24.79 8.59
C SER A 157 -10.52 23.29 8.87
N THR A 158 -11.77 22.80 8.87
CA THR A 158 -12.07 21.37 9.00
C THR A 158 -11.59 20.57 7.79
N LEU A 159 -11.47 19.26 7.95
CA LEU A 159 -11.12 18.35 6.87
C LEU A 159 -12.05 18.52 5.66
N GLU A 160 -13.36 18.51 5.88
CA GLU A 160 -14.38 18.64 4.82
C GLU A 160 -14.21 19.90 3.97
N VAL A 161 -13.95 21.05 4.63
CA VAL A 161 -13.73 22.33 3.93
C VAL A 161 -12.47 22.28 3.10
N LEU A 162 -11.41 21.65 3.60
CA LEU A 162 -10.13 21.55 2.88
C LEU A 162 -10.24 20.64 1.65
N VAL A 163 -10.85 19.46 1.78
CA VAL A 163 -10.92 18.49 0.68
C VAL A 163 -11.94 18.87 -0.39
N SER A 164 -12.96 19.68 -0.05
CA SER A 164 -13.92 20.24 -1.01
C SER A 164 -13.39 21.50 -1.71
N HIS A 165 -12.28 22.09 -1.24
CA HIS A 165 -11.76 23.33 -1.82
C HIS A 165 -11.30 23.13 -3.27
N PRO A 166 -11.75 23.99 -4.22
CA PRO A 166 -11.47 23.82 -5.66
C PRO A 166 -9.98 23.72 -5.99
N ALA A 167 -9.12 24.52 -5.33
CA ALA A 167 -7.67 24.48 -5.57
C ALA A 167 -7.04 23.16 -5.13
N VAL A 168 -7.51 22.55 -4.01
CA VAL A 168 -7.02 21.26 -3.51
C VAL A 168 -7.42 20.14 -4.47
N ARG A 169 -8.66 20.15 -4.93
CA ARG A 169 -9.16 19.18 -5.92
C ARG A 169 -8.47 19.32 -7.28
N HIS A 170 -8.25 20.55 -7.71
CA HIS A 170 -7.51 20.80 -8.96
C HIS A 170 -6.07 20.25 -8.90
N GLU A 171 -5.42 20.35 -7.75
CA GLU A 171 -4.08 19.78 -7.57
C GLU A 171 -4.10 18.25 -7.61
N LEU A 172 -5.10 17.60 -7.00
CA LEU A 172 -5.29 16.15 -7.12
C LEU A 172 -5.52 15.74 -8.59
N GLN A 173 -6.33 16.50 -9.34
CA GLN A 173 -6.55 16.24 -10.78
C GLN A 173 -5.25 16.29 -11.58
N LYS A 174 -4.35 17.23 -11.29
CA LYS A 174 -3.04 17.30 -11.95
C LYS A 174 -2.20 16.06 -11.67
N ILE A 175 -2.20 15.60 -10.41
CA ILE A 175 -1.49 14.38 -10.01
C ILE A 175 -2.04 13.17 -10.77
N LEU A 176 -3.37 13.02 -10.84
CA LEU A 176 -3.99 11.92 -11.59
C LEU A 176 -3.66 11.99 -13.09
N ASN A 177 -3.69 13.17 -13.69
CA ASN A 177 -3.34 13.36 -15.11
C ASN A 177 -1.87 13.02 -15.38
N GLU A 178 -0.95 13.38 -14.47
CA GLU A 178 0.47 13.01 -14.58
C GLU A 178 0.66 11.50 -14.53
N LEU A 179 -0.01 10.82 -13.59
CA LEU A 179 0.06 9.37 -13.46
C LEU A 179 -0.61 8.65 -14.63
N ALA A 180 -1.73 9.16 -15.13
CA ALA A 180 -2.40 8.64 -16.30
C ALA A 180 -1.50 8.71 -17.55
N GLY A 181 -0.74 9.78 -17.71
CA GLY A 181 0.25 9.92 -18.79
C GLY A 181 1.40 8.90 -18.72
N LYS A 182 1.65 8.31 -17.56
CA LYS A 182 2.67 7.27 -17.34
C LYS A 182 2.07 5.85 -17.32
N SER A 183 0.74 5.74 -17.33
CA SER A 183 0.05 4.47 -17.28
C SER A 183 0.26 3.66 -18.56
N THR A 184 0.39 2.35 -18.42
CA THR A 184 0.58 1.40 -19.53
C THR A 184 -0.66 0.55 -19.82
N GLY A 185 -1.74 0.77 -19.07
CA GLY A 185 -3.00 0.03 -19.24
C GLY A 185 -3.87 0.05 -17.98
N SER A 186 -4.99 -0.66 -18.01
CA SER A 186 -5.99 -0.69 -16.93
C SER A 186 -5.44 -1.14 -15.57
N ALA A 187 -4.35 -1.91 -15.55
CA ALA A 187 -3.69 -2.32 -14.30
C ALA A 187 -2.95 -1.18 -13.57
N THR A 188 -2.71 -0.07 -14.24
CA THR A 188 -1.90 1.05 -13.73
C THR A 188 -2.60 2.41 -13.85
N LEU A 189 -3.80 2.45 -14.42
CA LEU A 189 -4.60 3.67 -14.57
C LEU A 189 -5.57 3.81 -13.41
N ILE A 190 -5.36 4.80 -12.57
CA ILE A 190 -6.36 5.24 -11.59
C ILE A 190 -7.31 6.18 -12.33
N GLU A 191 -8.56 5.74 -12.49
CA GLU A 191 -9.54 6.46 -13.30
C GLU A 191 -10.29 7.52 -12.50
N ARG A 192 -10.54 7.25 -11.22
CA ARG A 192 -11.25 8.16 -10.32
C ARG A 192 -10.60 8.19 -8.94
N ALA A 193 -10.62 9.35 -8.32
CA ALA A 193 -10.19 9.49 -6.94
C ALA A 193 -11.17 10.36 -6.14
N VAL A 194 -11.21 10.12 -4.84
CA VAL A 194 -11.93 10.94 -3.87
C VAL A 194 -11.04 11.17 -2.66
N PHE A 195 -11.08 12.34 -2.06
CA PHE A 195 -10.46 12.52 -0.77
C PHE A 195 -11.29 11.84 0.33
N ALA A 196 -10.61 11.22 1.29
CA ALA A 196 -11.25 10.79 2.53
C ALA A 196 -11.80 12.02 3.25
N ASP A 197 -13.09 12.04 3.49
CA ASP A 197 -13.83 13.05 4.26
C ASP A 197 -14.02 12.65 5.72
N PHE A 198 -13.30 11.62 6.15
CA PHE A 198 -13.31 11.02 7.49
C PHE A 198 -11.89 10.94 8.07
N THR A 199 -11.81 10.82 9.40
CA THR A 199 -10.54 10.59 10.10
C THR A 199 -10.35 9.11 10.37
N LEU A 200 -9.14 8.60 10.11
CA LEU A 200 -8.78 7.19 10.37
C LEU A 200 -8.82 6.89 11.88
N SER A 201 -9.40 5.75 12.24
CA SER A 201 -9.59 5.31 13.63
C SER A 201 -8.74 4.08 13.95
N LEU A 202 -7.98 4.17 15.05
CA LEU A 202 -7.29 3.03 15.65
C LEU A 202 -8.29 1.98 16.15
N ASP A 203 -9.37 2.42 16.82
CA ASP A 203 -10.37 1.52 17.40
C ASP A 203 -11.13 0.72 16.35
N ARG A 204 -11.30 1.27 15.15
CA ARG A 204 -11.89 0.57 13.99
C ARG A 204 -10.86 -0.22 13.18
N GLY A 205 -9.60 -0.23 13.59
CA GLY A 205 -8.53 -0.95 12.91
C GLY A 205 -8.14 -0.38 11.54
N GLU A 206 -8.47 0.87 11.24
CA GLU A 206 -8.19 1.54 9.96
C GLU A 206 -6.75 2.01 9.85
N ILE A 207 -6.14 2.30 10.99
CA ILE A 207 -4.74 2.67 11.12
C ILE A 207 -4.11 1.92 12.28
N THR A 208 -2.85 1.57 12.18
CA THR A 208 -2.09 0.95 13.26
C THR A 208 -1.48 2.01 14.18
N ASP A 209 -0.99 1.60 15.35
CA ASP A 209 -0.20 2.44 16.28
C ASP A 209 1.07 3.03 15.64
N LYS A 210 1.58 2.39 14.60
CA LYS A 210 2.73 2.85 13.80
C LYS A 210 2.36 3.81 12.67
N GLY A 211 1.07 4.15 12.53
CA GLY A 211 0.58 5.03 11.48
C GLY A 211 0.37 4.36 10.11
N SER A 212 0.52 3.05 10.00
CA SER A 212 0.24 2.34 8.75
C SER A 212 -1.26 2.12 8.57
N ILE A 213 -1.79 2.44 7.39
CA ILE A 213 -3.21 2.22 7.08
C ILE A 213 -3.51 0.74 6.82
N ASN A 214 -4.73 0.35 7.13
CA ASN A 214 -5.31 -0.95 6.80
C ASN A 214 -6.38 -0.76 5.72
N GLN A 215 -6.00 -0.93 4.46
CA GLN A 215 -6.87 -0.71 3.30
C GLN A 215 -8.17 -1.50 3.39
N LYS A 216 -8.08 -2.78 3.80
CA LYS A 216 -9.26 -3.65 3.91
C LYS A 216 -10.27 -3.10 4.91
N MET A 217 -9.81 -2.65 6.09
CA MET A 217 -10.70 -2.10 7.12
C MET A 217 -11.30 -0.76 6.67
N ILE A 218 -10.54 0.09 5.99
CA ILE A 218 -11.06 1.36 5.47
C ILE A 218 -12.16 1.09 4.43
N ILE A 219 -11.94 0.19 3.48
CA ILE A 219 -12.96 -0.18 2.47
C ILE A 219 -14.22 -0.74 3.14
N GLN A 220 -14.07 -1.58 4.17
CA GLN A 220 -15.21 -2.19 4.88
C GLN A 220 -15.98 -1.20 5.74
N ASN A 221 -15.31 -0.24 6.35
CA ASN A 221 -15.92 0.72 7.26
C ASN A 221 -16.53 1.94 6.54
N HIS A 222 -16.13 2.18 5.27
CA HIS A 222 -16.59 3.31 4.45
C HIS A 222 -17.12 2.86 3.08
N PRO A 223 -18.10 1.94 3.05
CA PRO A 223 -18.65 1.43 1.79
C PRO A 223 -19.33 2.52 0.96
N GLU A 224 -19.84 3.58 1.60
CA GLU A 224 -20.45 4.74 0.94
C GLU A 224 -19.43 5.53 0.11
N VAL A 225 -18.19 5.67 0.57
CA VAL A 225 -17.11 6.35 -0.16
C VAL A 225 -16.71 5.52 -1.38
N VAL A 226 -16.62 4.20 -1.20
CA VAL A 226 -16.35 3.27 -2.31
C VAL A 226 -17.50 3.32 -3.33
N ALA A 227 -18.75 3.33 -2.89
CA ALA A 227 -19.91 3.42 -3.77
C ALA A 227 -19.92 4.69 -4.62
N ARG A 228 -19.51 5.83 -4.06
CA ARG A 228 -19.37 7.09 -4.82
C ARG A 228 -18.36 6.97 -5.97
N LEU A 229 -17.22 6.31 -5.76
CA LEU A 229 -16.20 6.11 -6.79
C LEU A 229 -16.73 5.37 -8.03
N TYR A 230 -17.65 4.41 -7.82
CA TYR A 230 -18.18 3.54 -8.88
C TYR A 230 -19.61 3.91 -9.32
N ALA A 231 -20.15 5.01 -8.80
CA ALA A 231 -21.46 5.49 -9.22
C ALA A 231 -21.46 5.86 -10.71
N THR A 232 -22.60 5.61 -11.39
CA THR A 232 -22.80 6.00 -12.79
C THR A 232 -22.87 7.52 -12.92
N GLU A 233 -23.53 8.19 -11.98
CA GLU A 233 -23.55 9.63 -11.88
C GLU A 233 -22.37 10.09 -11.01
N ILE A 234 -21.45 10.83 -11.59
CA ILE A 234 -20.26 11.33 -10.91
C ILE A 234 -20.66 12.57 -10.11
N ASP A 235 -20.53 12.50 -8.79
CA ASP A 235 -20.73 13.66 -7.94
C ASP A 235 -19.50 14.58 -7.91
N GLU A 236 -19.71 15.81 -7.40
CA GLU A 236 -18.65 16.82 -7.38
C GLU A 236 -17.44 16.43 -6.48
N SER A 237 -17.54 15.43 -5.61
CA SER A 237 -16.41 14.99 -4.77
C SER A 237 -15.40 14.14 -5.52
N ILE A 238 -15.79 13.58 -6.66
CA ILE A 238 -14.92 12.73 -7.49
C ILE A 238 -14.02 13.59 -8.39
N VAL A 239 -12.78 13.16 -8.47
CA VAL A 239 -11.73 13.74 -9.31
C VAL A 239 -11.27 12.72 -10.33
#